data_58870fb4e7c071d3151bcd793601db34
#
_entry.id   58870fb4e7c071d3151bcd793601db34
#
_cell.length_a   1.000
_cell.length_b   1.000
_cell.length_c   1.000
_cell.angle_alpha   90.00
_cell.angle_beta   90.00
_cell.angle_gamma   90.00
#
_symmetry.space_group_name_H-M   'P 1'
#
loop_
_entity.id
_entity.type
_entity.pdbx_description
1 polymer ?
#
loop_
_entity_poly.entity_id
_entity_poly.type
_entity_poly.pdbx_seq_one_letter_code
_entity_poly.pdbx_strand_id
1 'polypeptide(L)'
;ELVYTFFTLPYACKEYKKSIEKAKAVVLAYEGTPLAQEYAAQVIFGGIAAKGKLPVSIPGLYYAGTGIFTEKTRLGYHQPEEVGANPDRLDVSESIVKAGLDEKAYPGCQVLVAKDGVIIYNKSFGYFDYESRQPVTEASVYDLASASKAAGTLLAVMKAYDEKKFTLNNKISDFIPELKESNKKDLSIKELLYHQSGVTP
;
A
#
# COMPACT_ATOMS: atom_id res chain seq x y z
N GLU A 1 6.20 -18.82 -12.27
CA GLU A 1 6.51 -19.50 -11.01
C GLU A 1 5.22 -20.04 -10.40
N LEU A 2 5.26 -21.27 -9.84
CA LEU A 2 4.08 -21.95 -9.32
C LEU A 2 4.15 -22.03 -7.79
N VAL A 3 3.07 -21.62 -7.14
CA VAL A 3 2.85 -21.78 -5.70
C VAL A 3 1.61 -22.63 -5.48
N TYR A 4 1.71 -23.67 -4.67
CA TYR A 4 0.57 -24.47 -4.27
C TYR A 4 0.07 -24.05 -2.89
N THR A 5 -1.24 -23.86 -2.78
CA THR A 5 -1.89 -23.61 -1.49
C THR A 5 -2.83 -24.75 -1.16
N PHE A 6 -2.68 -25.32 0.02
CA PHE A 6 -3.53 -26.41 0.53
C PHE A 6 -4.43 -25.89 1.64
N PHE A 7 -5.73 -25.94 1.39
CA PHE A 7 -6.79 -25.56 2.35
C PHE A 7 -7.34 -26.78 3.06
N THR A 8 -6.47 -27.65 3.50
CA THR A 8 -6.81 -28.93 4.14
C THR A 8 -5.67 -29.39 5.03
N LEU A 9 -5.83 -30.56 5.65
CA LEU A 9 -4.82 -31.15 6.50
C LEU A 9 -3.49 -31.38 5.75
N PRO A 10 -2.35 -31.20 6.41
CA PRO A 10 -1.01 -31.29 5.78
C PRO A 10 -0.76 -32.62 5.06
N TYR A 11 -1.36 -33.70 5.54
CA TYR A 11 -1.18 -35.03 4.96
C TYR A 11 -1.66 -35.18 3.52
N ALA A 12 -2.60 -34.34 3.07
CA ALA A 12 -3.06 -34.30 1.69
C ALA A 12 -1.93 -33.96 0.70
N CYS A 13 -0.89 -33.24 1.14
CA CYS A 13 0.27 -32.94 0.31
C CYS A 13 0.95 -34.17 -0.26
N LYS A 14 0.83 -35.32 0.40
CA LYS A 14 1.46 -36.58 -0.02
C LYS A 14 0.95 -37.05 -1.38
N GLU A 15 -0.31 -36.82 -1.68
CA GLU A 15 -0.94 -37.19 -2.97
C GLU A 15 -0.42 -36.34 -4.12
N TYR A 16 0.05 -35.12 -3.81
CA TYR A 16 0.52 -34.14 -4.79
C TYR A 16 2.05 -34.01 -4.85
N LYS A 17 2.80 -34.99 -4.30
CA LYS A 17 4.26 -34.96 -4.19
C LYS A 17 4.95 -34.51 -5.48
N LYS A 18 4.63 -35.13 -6.62
CA LYS A 18 5.25 -34.81 -7.92
C LYS A 18 5.01 -33.37 -8.38
N SER A 19 3.89 -32.78 -7.99
CA SER A 19 3.55 -31.39 -8.30
C SER A 19 4.27 -30.43 -7.36
N ILE A 20 4.32 -30.77 -6.06
CA ILE A 20 4.99 -30.00 -5.02
C ILE A 20 6.49 -29.89 -5.30
N GLU A 21 7.14 -30.96 -5.76
CA GLU A 21 8.57 -30.96 -6.12
C GLU A 21 8.93 -29.98 -7.24
N LYS A 22 7.95 -29.57 -8.04
CA LYS A 22 8.11 -28.57 -9.11
C LYS A 22 7.68 -27.16 -8.68
N ALA A 23 7.13 -27.04 -7.52
CA ALA A 23 6.64 -25.76 -7.01
C ALA A 23 7.77 -24.90 -6.43
N LYS A 24 7.64 -23.59 -6.55
CA LYS A 24 8.53 -22.62 -5.94
C LYS A 24 8.32 -22.54 -4.44
N ALA A 25 7.05 -22.66 -4.01
CA ALA A 25 6.66 -22.69 -2.61
C ALA A 25 5.34 -23.45 -2.40
N VAL A 26 5.12 -23.87 -1.15
CA VAL A 26 3.87 -24.48 -0.69
C VAL A 26 3.37 -23.72 0.53
N VAL A 27 2.11 -23.33 0.49
CA VAL A 27 1.40 -22.71 1.62
C VAL A 27 0.39 -23.70 2.18
N LEU A 28 0.42 -23.91 3.49
CA LEU A 28 -0.55 -24.75 4.21
C LEU A 28 -1.46 -23.86 5.02
N ALA A 29 -2.69 -23.71 4.58
CA ALA A 29 -3.71 -22.87 5.23
C ALA A 29 -4.65 -23.66 6.16
N TYR A 30 -4.55 -24.99 6.16
CA TYR A 30 -5.24 -25.95 7.02
C TYR A 30 -6.75 -26.06 6.85
N GLU A 31 -7.44 -25.00 6.47
CA GLU A 31 -8.89 -24.99 6.28
C GLU A 31 -9.32 -24.19 5.04
N GLY A 32 -10.51 -24.49 4.50
CA GLY A 32 -11.01 -23.86 3.26
C GLY A 32 -11.98 -22.70 3.52
N THR A 33 -11.93 -22.04 4.67
CA THR A 33 -12.79 -20.88 4.96
C THR A 33 -12.42 -19.67 4.08
N PRO A 34 -13.36 -18.76 3.79
CA PRO A 34 -13.07 -17.52 3.07
C PRO A 34 -11.91 -16.74 3.71
N LEU A 35 -11.89 -16.67 5.04
CA LEU A 35 -10.83 -15.99 5.80
C LEU A 35 -9.46 -16.64 5.58
N ALA A 36 -9.37 -17.97 5.65
CA ALA A 36 -8.11 -18.68 5.40
C ALA A 36 -7.60 -18.47 3.96
N GLN A 37 -8.50 -18.38 2.98
CA GLN A 37 -8.15 -18.09 1.59
C GLN A 37 -7.60 -16.67 1.45
N GLU A 38 -8.21 -15.68 2.07
CA GLU A 38 -7.75 -14.30 2.07
C GLU A 38 -6.37 -14.17 2.71
N TYR A 39 -6.16 -14.75 3.89
CA TYR A 39 -4.87 -14.71 4.58
C TYR A 39 -3.78 -15.46 3.82
N ALA A 40 -4.10 -16.60 3.19
CA ALA A 40 -3.15 -17.32 2.34
C ALA A 40 -2.71 -16.45 1.14
N ALA A 41 -3.64 -15.76 0.50
CA ALA A 41 -3.32 -14.81 -0.56
C ALA A 41 -2.42 -13.68 -0.04
N GLN A 42 -2.71 -13.10 1.13
CA GLN A 42 -1.87 -12.06 1.73
C GLN A 42 -0.45 -12.55 2.03
N VAL A 43 -0.29 -13.79 2.49
CA VAL A 43 1.04 -14.40 2.70
C VAL A 43 1.79 -14.50 1.39
N ILE A 44 1.16 -15.01 0.33
CA ILE A 44 1.78 -15.18 -1.00
C ILE A 44 2.24 -13.84 -1.57
N PHE A 45 1.41 -12.80 -1.40
CA PHE A 45 1.68 -11.48 -1.96
C PHE A 45 2.41 -10.52 -0.99
N GLY A 46 2.84 -10.98 0.17
CA GLY A 46 3.66 -10.20 1.09
C GLY A 46 2.91 -9.19 1.96
N GLY A 47 1.59 -9.29 2.06
CA GLY A 47 0.77 -8.50 2.99
C GLY A 47 0.90 -8.97 4.43
N ILE A 48 1.19 -10.27 4.64
CA ILE A 48 1.42 -10.89 5.94
C ILE A 48 2.72 -11.69 5.89
N ALA A 49 3.52 -11.59 6.95
CA ALA A 49 4.73 -12.38 7.11
C ALA A 49 4.40 -13.85 7.44
N ALA A 50 4.99 -14.80 6.73
CA ALA A 50 4.90 -16.21 7.11
C ALA A 50 5.84 -16.49 8.30
N LYS A 51 5.29 -16.98 9.41
CA LYS A 51 6.03 -17.34 10.64
C LYS A 51 5.70 -18.74 11.14
N GLY A 52 4.78 -19.43 10.46
CA GLY A 52 4.32 -20.77 10.84
C GLY A 52 5.37 -21.83 10.62
N LYS A 53 5.33 -22.86 11.48
CA LYS A 53 6.10 -24.09 11.34
C LYS A 53 5.14 -25.26 11.26
N LEU A 54 5.48 -26.25 10.43
CA LEU A 54 4.68 -27.46 10.28
C LEU A 54 4.63 -28.22 11.60
N PRO A 55 3.43 -28.44 12.19
CA PRO A 55 3.32 -29.10 13.50
C PRO A 55 3.50 -30.62 13.44
N VAL A 56 3.43 -31.20 12.24
CA VAL A 56 3.51 -32.65 12.00
C VAL A 56 4.47 -32.97 10.88
N SER A 57 5.02 -34.18 10.84
CA SER A 57 5.80 -34.64 9.70
C SER A 57 4.88 -35.22 8.61
N ILE A 58 5.21 -34.91 7.35
CA ILE A 58 4.60 -35.51 6.17
C ILE A 58 5.60 -36.48 5.59
N PRO A 59 5.45 -37.79 5.77
CA PRO A 59 6.45 -38.76 5.37
C PRO A 59 6.82 -38.66 3.89
N GLY A 60 8.13 -38.53 3.63
CA GLY A 60 8.68 -38.42 2.28
C GLY A 60 8.58 -37.03 1.64
N LEU A 61 8.15 -36.00 2.40
CA LEU A 61 8.09 -34.60 1.95
C LEU A 61 8.76 -33.65 2.98
N TYR A 62 8.15 -33.47 4.16
CA TYR A 62 8.58 -32.47 5.14
C TYR A 62 8.58 -33.02 6.57
N TYR A 63 9.50 -32.57 7.39
CA TYR A 63 9.54 -32.88 8.81
C TYR A 63 8.79 -31.85 9.65
N ALA A 64 8.27 -32.25 10.80
CA ALA A 64 7.76 -31.35 11.80
C ALA A 64 8.80 -30.26 12.12
N GLY A 65 8.35 -29.01 12.30
CA GLY A 65 9.22 -27.86 12.50
C GLY A 65 9.72 -27.19 11.20
N THR A 66 9.50 -27.81 10.03
CA THR A 66 9.80 -27.16 8.74
C THR A 66 8.92 -25.92 8.53
N GLY A 67 9.51 -24.83 8.06
CA GLY A 67 8.81 -23.60 7.70
C GLY A 67 9.78 -22.58 7.12
N ILE A 68 9.28 -21.76 6.23
CA ILE A 68 10.01 -20.63 5.65
C ILE A 68 9.48 -19.37 6.32
N PHE A 69 10.39 -18.56 6.88
CA PHE A 69 10.04 -17.24 7.39
C PHE A 69 10.15 -16.20 6.28
N THR A 70 9.13 -15.38 6.15
CA THR A 70 9.14 -14.25 5.22
C THR A 70 8.85 -12.96 5.97
N GLU A 71 9.36 -11.86 5.46
CA GLU A 71 9.01 -10.53 5.95
C GLU A 71 7.78 -9.99 5.23
N LYS A 72 7.09 -9.06 5.89
CA LYS A 72 6.02 -8.29 5.28
C LYS A 72 6.63 -7.26 4.32
N THR A 73 6.19 -7.26 3.07
CA THR A 73 6.74 -6.39 2.02
C THR A 73 5.78 -5.31 1.53
N ARG A 74 4.50 -5.34 1.97
CA ARG A 74 3.48 -4.35 1.65
C ARG A 74 2.40 -4.30 2.73
N LEU A 75 1.47 -3.34 2.61
CA LEU A 75 0.32 -3.26 3.50
C LEU A 75 -0.55 -4.52 3.37
N GLY A 76 -0.95 -5.08 4.51
CA GLY A 76 -1.96 -6.14 4.58
C GLY A 76 -3.36 -5.55 4.72
N TYR A 77 -4.38 -6.41 4.69
CA TYR A 77 -5.78 -6.06 4.97
C TYR A 77 -6.20 -6.74 6.27
N HIS A 78 -6.79 -6.01 7.20
CA HIS A 78 -7.25 -6.50 8.49
C HIS A 78 -8.60 -5.89 8.85
N GLN A 79 -9.29 -6.55 9.79
CA GLN A 79 -10.47 -5.93 10.39
C GLN A 79 -10.04 -4.75 11.29
N PRO A 80 -10.82 -3.67 11.35
CA PRO A 80 -10.49 -2.49 12.15
C PRO A 80 -10.17 -2.80 13.60
N GLU A 81 -10.90 -3.74 14.20
CA GLU A 81 -10.77 -4.15 15.61
C GLU A 81 -9.41 -4.76 15.92
N GLU A 82 -8.78 -5.44 14.96
CA GLU A 82 -7.47 -6.08 15.13
C GLU A 82 -6.35 -5.07 15.40
N VAL A 83 -6.56 -3.81 15.01
CA VAL A 83 -5.65 -2.69 15.28
C VAL A 83 -6.25 -1.66 16.25
N GLY A 84 -7.29 -2.05 16.99
CA GLY A 84 -7.95 -1.20 17.97
C GLY A 84 -8.67 0.01 17.36
N ALA A 85 -9.13 -0.09 16.11
CA ALA A 85 -9.99 0.89 15.49
C ALA A 85 -11.47 0.49 15.65
N ASN A 86 -12.34 1.49 15.77
CA ASN A 86 -13.78 1.25 15.86
C ASN A 86 -14.40 1.32 14.44
N PRO A 87 -15.00 0.22 13.93
CA PRO A 87 -15.62 0.19 12.60
C PRO A 87 -16.73 1.23 12.43
N ASP A 88 -17.58 1.46 13.46
CA ASP A 88 -18.67 2.43 13.39
C ASP A 88 -18.17 3.86 13.10
N ARG A 89 -16.96 4.19 13.57
CA ARG A 89 -16.34 5.49 13.27
C ARG A 89 -15.81 5.58 11.85
N LEU A 90 -15.41 4.47 11.25
CA LEU A 90 -15.02 4.44 9.84
C LEU A 90 -16.23 4.59 8.93
N ASP A 91 -17.38 4.06 9.32
CA ASP A 91 -18.62 4.19 8.57
C ASP A 91 -19.17 5.63 8.53
N VAL A 92 -18.78 6.49 9.47
CA VAL A 92 -19.06 7.93 9.38
C VAL A 92 -18.51 8.54 8.09
N SER A 93 -17.39 8.02 7.57
CA SER A 93 -16.83 8.49 6.30
C SER A 93 -17.80 8.35 5.13
N GLU A 94 -18.67 7.37 5.14
CA GLU A 94 -19.68 7.16 4.07
C GLU A 94 -20.70 8.30 4.05
N SER A 95 -21.14 8.77 5.22
CA SER A 95 -22.08 9.89 5.30
C SER A 95 -21.45 11.20 4.80
N ILE A 96 -20.16 11.42 5.09
CA ILE A 96 -19.40 12.58 4.61
C ILE A 96 -19.26 12.51 3.08
N VAL A 97 -18.86 11.35 2.56
CA VAL A 97 -18.72 11.13 1.12
C VAL A 97 -20.06 11.32 0.41
N LYS A 98 -21.13 10.76 0.97
CA LYS A 98 -22.47 10.90 0.40
C LYS A 98 -22.90 12.36 0.33
N ALA A 99 -22.70 13.14 1.37
CA ALA A 99 -23.00 14.56 1.36
C ALA A 99 -22.24 15.30 0.25
N GLY A 100 -20.96 15.02 0.06
CA GLY A 100 -20.15 15.61 -1.01
C GLY A 100 -20.62 15.21 -2.43
N LEU A 101 -21.08 13.98 -2.62
CA LEU A 101 -21.66 13.52 -3.89
C LEU A 101 -23.02 14.19 -4.15
N ASP A 102 -23.88 14.28 -3.15
CA ASP A 102 -25.22 14.88 -3.24
C ASP A 102 -25.11 16.39 -3.54
N GLU A 103 -24.13 17.08 -2.95
CA GLU A 103 -23.82 18.48 -3.22
C GLU A 103 -23.04 18.70 -4.53
N LYS A 104 -22.72 17.65 -5.26
CA LYS A 104 -21.88 17.68 -6.47
C LYS A 104 -20.52 18.36 -6.27
N ALA A 105 -19.93 18.21 -5.11
CA ALA A 105 -18.58 18.69 -4.86
C ALA A 105 -17.52 17.87 -5.65
N TYR A 106 -17.81 16.60 -5.89
CA TYR A 106 -17.03 15.69 -6.73
C TYR A 106 -17.95 14.57 -7.26
N PRO A 107 -17.66 13.97 -8.43
CA PRO A 107 -18.50 12.91 -9.01
C PRO A 107 -18.29 11.54 -8.40
N GLY A 108 -17.12 11.32 -7.82
CA GLY A 108 -16.75 10.06 -7.16
C GLY A 108 -15.41 10.16 -6.48
N CYS A 109 -15.13 9.19 -5.60
CA CYS A 109 -13.87 9.11 -4.89
C CYS A 109 -13.59 7.69 -4.40
N GLN A 110 -12.35 7.49 -3.94
CA GLN A 110 -11.93 6.31 -3.20
C GLN A 110 -11.38 6.76 -1.85
N VAL A 111 -11.79 6.09 -0.78
CA VAL A 111 -11.32 6.33 0.59
C VAL A 111 -10.58 5.11 1.09
N LEU A 112 -9.32 5.30 1.46
CA LEU A 112 -8.47 4.27 2.04
C LEU A 112 -7.95 4.74 3.39
N VAL A 113 -8.12 3.91 4.42
CA VAL A 113 -7.52 4.14 5.74
C VAL A 113 -6.60 2.98 6.10
N ALA A 114 -5.37 3.33 6.48
CA ALA A 114 -4.40 2.37 6.97
C ALA A 114 -3.94 2.76 8.38
N LYS A 115 -3.81 1.76 9.26
CA LYS A 115 -3.29 1.94 10.63
C LYS A 115 -2.34 0.78 10.95
N ASP A 116 -1.23 1.10 11.59
CA ASP A 116 -0.20 0.12 12.01
C ASP A 116 0.29 -0.79 10.85
N GLY A 117 0.37 -0.21 9.63
CA GLY A 117 0.83 -0.90 8.43
C GLY A 117 -0.18 -1.87 7.84
N VAL A 118 -1.47 -1.78 8.17
CA VAL A 118 -2.54 -2.56 7.54
C VAL A 118 -3.66 -1.65 7.07
N ILE A 119 -4.31 -2.03 5.97
CA ILE A 119 -5.50 -1.38 5.44
C ILE A 119 -6.70 -1.90 6.22
N ILE A 120 -7.45 -0.99 6.82
CA ILE A 120 -8.64 -1.30 7.63
C ILE A 120 -9.93 -0.77 7.01
N TYR A 121 -9.82 0.01 5.95
CA TYR A 121 -10.94 0.54 5.19
C TYR A 121 -10.47 0.85 3.77
N ASN A 122 -11.21 0.40 2.78
CA ASN A 122 -10.97 0.71 1.37
C ASN A 122 -12.29 0.61 0.63
N LYS A 123 -12.90 1.76 0.33
CA LYS A 123 -14.19 1.82 -0.36
C LYS A 123 -14.16 2.84 -1.48
N SER A 124 -14.88 2.54 -2.54
CA SER A 124 -15.04 3.38 -3.72
C SER A 124 -16.48 3.87 -3.84
N PHE A 125 -16.68 5.10 -4.26
CA PHE A 125 -17.99 5.77 -4.29
C PHE A 125 -18.17 6.57 -5.58
N GLY A 126 -19.39 6.60 -6.10
CA GLY A 126 -19.77 7.43 -7.23
C GLY A 126 -19.15 6.99 -8.56
N TYR A 127 -18.92 7.95 -9.44
CA TYR A 127 -18.55 7.75 -10.84
C TYR A 127 -17.33 8.61 -11.19
N PHE A 128 -16.74 8.37 -12.39
CA PHE A 128 -15.60 9.17 -12.87
C PHE A 128 -15.97 10.63 -13.17
N ASP A 129 -17.19 10.86 -13.59
CA ASP A 129 -17.76 12.18 -13.83
C ASP A 129 -19.28 12.19 -13.62
N TYR A 130 -19.93 13.34 -13.75
CA TYR A 130 -21.38 13.49 -13.56
C TYR A 130 -22.22 12.95 -14.72
N GLU A 131 -21.63 12.71 -15.87
CA GLU A 131 -22.28 12.24 -17.09
C GLU A 131 -21.98 10.77 -17.35
N SER A 132 -20.84 10.29 -16.90
CA SER A 132 -20.38 8.92 -17.09
C SER A 132 -21.20 7.93 -16.26
N ARG A 133 -21.41 6.76 -16.85
CA ARG A 133 -21.96 5.60 -16.16
C ARG A 133 -20.88 4.68 -15.60
N GLN A 134 -19.59 5.09 -15.74
CA GLN A 134 -18.47 4.30 -15.27
C GLN A 134 -18.28 4.51 -13.76
N PRO A 135 -18.49 3.49 -12.93
CA PRO A 135 -18.32 3.60 -11.49
C PRO A 135 -16.83 3.70 -11.12
N VAL A 136 -16.53 4.40 -10.04
CA VAL A 136 -15.24 4.34 -9.37
C VAL A 136 -15.12 2.98 -8.70
N THR A 137 -13.97 2.35 -8.84
CA THR A 137 -13.62 1.05 -8.24
C THR A 137 -12.30 1.14 -7.51
N GLU A 138 -11.94 0.14 -6.72
CA GLU A 138 -10.63 0.09 -6.06
C GLU A 138 -9.45 0.05 -7.03
N ALA A 139 -9.68 -0.36 -8.28
CA ALA A 139 -8.68 -0.34 -9.36
C ALA A 139 -8.64 0.98 -10.14
N SER A 140 -9.45 1.97 -9.77
CA SER A 140 -9.45 3.28 -10.44
C SER A 140 -8.15 4.01 -10.22
N VAL A 141 -7.64 4.64 -11.28
CA VAL A 141 -6.40 5.40 -11.29
C VAL A 141 -6.72 6.89 -11.25
N TYR A 142 -6.04 7.61 -10.37
CA TYR A 142 -6.20 9.05 -10.17
C TYR A 142 -4.93 9.80 -10.56
N ASP A 143 -5.11 11.01 -11.10
CA ASP A 143 -4.04 12.00 -11.15
C ASP A 143 -3.70 12.41 -9.71
N LEU A 144 -2.44 12.23 -9.33
CA LEU A 144 -1.98 12.57 -7.99
C LEU A 144 -1.90 14.09 -7.74
N ALA A 145 -1.99 14.90 -8.81
CA ALA A 145 -1.90 16.35 -8.73
C ALA A 145 -0.77 16.77 -7.75
N SER A 146 -1.06 17.64 -6.79
CA SER A 146 -0.06 18.12 -5.82
C SER A 146 0.48 17.07 -4.85
N ALA A 147 -0.16 15.92 -4.70
CA ALA A 147 0.41 14.81 -3.93
C ALA A 147 1.75 14.33 -4.53
N SER A 148 1.98 14.57 -5.83
CA SER A 148 3.27 14.33 -6.51
C SER A 148 4.43 15.10 -5.88
N LYS A 149 4.17 16.26 -5.24
CA LYS A 149 5.20 17.02 -4.52
C LYS A 149 5.77 16.23 -3.35
N ALA A 150 4.91 15.53 -2.61
CA ALA A 150 5.33 14.70 -1.48
C ALA A 150 5.82 13.31 -1.94
N ALA A 151 5.10 12.65 -2.84
CA ALA A 151 5.40 11.29 -3.27
C ALA A 151 6.56 11.17 -4.27
N GLY A 152 6.89 12.24 -4.97
CA GLY A 152 7.97 12.26 -5.99
C GLY A 152 9.05 13.27 -5.65
N THR A 153 8.74 14.55 -5.76
CA THR A 153 9.74 15.63 -5.64
C THR A 153 10.45 15.62 -4.29
N LEU A 154 9.71 15.52 -3.18
CA LEU A 154 10.30 15.52 -1.84
C LEU A 154 11.27 14.35 -1.65
N LEU A 155 10.91 13.14 -2.11
CA LEU A 155 11.78 11.97 -2.00
C LEU A 155 13.08 12.15 -2.78
N ALA A 156 13.00 12.74 -3.98
CA ALA A 156 14.19 13.05 -4.77
C ALA A 156 15.08 14.11 -4.07
N VAL A 157 14.46 15.13 -3.48
CA VAL A 157 15.14 16.16 -2.68
C VAL A 157 15.81 15.55 -1.46
N MET A 158 15.11 14.68 -0.71
CA MET A 158 15.68 13.97 0.46
C MET A 158 16.91 13.16 0.05
N LYS A 159 16.82 12.40 -1.02
CA LYS A 159 17.95 11.62 -1.54
C LYS A 159 19.15 12.53 -1.90
N ALA A 160 18.92 13.61 -2.62
CA ALA A 160 19.98 14.53 -3.00
C ALA A 160 20.60 15.23 -1.77
N TYR A 161 19.80 15.50 -0.73
CA TYR A 161 20.29 16.03 0.55
C TYR A 161 21.18 15.00 1.28
N ASP A 162 20.77 13.74 1.38
CA ASP A 162 21.57 12.67 1.98
C ASP A 162 22.89 12.45 1.23
N GLU A 163 22.88 12.60 -0.09
CA GLU A 163 24.06 12.55 -0.95
C GLU A 163 24.91 13.84 -0.85
N LYS A 164 24.57 14.79 0.02
CA LYS A 164 25.26 16.06 0.27
C LYS A 164 25.42 16.93 -0.99
N LYS A 165 24.51 16.82 -1.94
CA LYS A 165 24.53 17.63 -3.17
C LYS A 165 24.16 19.08 -2.92
N PHE A 166 23.45 19.37 -1.84
CA PHE A 166 23.09 20.71 -1.38
C PHE A 166 22.81 20.73 0.12
N THR A 167 22.65 21.92 0.68
CA THR A 167 22.12 22.18 2.01
C THR A 167 20.80 22.94 1.90
N LEU A 168 19.97 22.92 2.94
CA LEU A 168 18.69 23.65 2.94
C LEU A 168 18.85 25.17 2.80
N ASN A 169 20.03 25.71 3.14
CA ASN A 169 20.34 27.14 3.03
C ASN A 169 20.88 27.53 1.68
N ASN A 170 21.20 26.61 0.78
CA ASN A 170 21.57 26.94 -0.57
C ASN A 170 20.45 27.71 -1.26
N LYS A 171 20.86 28.69 -2.11
CA LYS A 171 19.95 29.48 -2.92
C LYS A 171 19.58 28.70 -4.18
N ILE A 172 18.36 28.88 -4.67
CA ILE A 172 17.96 28.29 -5.94
C ILE A 172 18.82 28.78 -7.09
N SER A 173 19.26 30.05 -7.03
CA SER A 173 20.14 30.63 -8.02
C SER A 173 21.52 29.96 -8.12
N ASP A 174 21.91 29.16 -7.12
CA ASP A 174 23.12 28.33 -7.19
C ASP A 174 22.98 27.20 -8.21
N PHE A 175 21.74 26.75 -8.46
CA PHE A 175 21.41 25.63 -9.34
C PHE A 175 20.73 26.07 -10.65
N ILE A 176 20.04 27.21 -10.63
CA ILE A 176 19.35 27.81 -11.78
C ILE A 176 19.93 29.18 -12.07
N PRO A 177 20.95 29.25 -12.96
CA PRO A 177 21.69 30.50 -13.23
C PRO A 177 20.82 31.67 -13.69
N GLU A 178 19.70 31.38 -14.36
CA GLU A 178 18.74 32.37 -14.87
C GLU A 178 18.09 33.19 -13.74
N LEU A 179 18.07 32.65 -12.52
CA LEU A 179 17.50 33.33 -11.37
C LEU A 179 18.43 34.35 -10.73
N LYS A 180 19.71 34.37 -11.07
CA LYS A 180 20.69 35.28 -10.47
C LYS A 180 20.36 36.77 -10.66
N GLU A 181 19.74 37.10 -11.77
CA GLU A 181 19.35 38.49 -12.11
C GLU A 181 17.86 38.75 -11.78
N SER A 182 17.20 37.82 -11.07
CA SER A 182 15.80 37.98 -10.71
C SER A 182 15.61 38.39 -9.25
N ASN A 183 14.38 38.81 -8.90
CA ASN A 183 13.97 39.05 -7.51
C ASN A 183 13.88 37.77 -6.67
N LYS A 184 14.20 36.60 -7.24
CA LYS A 184 14.20 35.28 -6.59
C LYS A 184 15.64 34.77 -6.33
N LYS A 185 16.66 35.55 -6.62
CA LYS A 185 18.07 35.16 -6.49
C LYS A 185 18.45 34.66 -5.10
N ASP A 186 17.82 35.21 -4.06
CA ASP A 186 18.13 34.90 -2.66
C ASP A 186 17.22 33.83 -2.04
N LEU A 187 16.28 33.31 -2.80
CA LEU A 187 15.31 32.29 -2.32
C LEU A 187 16.01 30.97 -2.02
N SER A 188 15.90 30.50 -0.79
CA SER A 188 16.52 29.26 -0.34
C SER A 188 15.68 28.02 -0.68
N ILE A 189 16.35 26.87 -0.76
CA ILE A 189 15.66 25.56 -0.88
C ILE A 189 14.71 25.33 0.29
N LYS A 190 15.08 25.75 1.50
CA LYS A 190 14.25 25.66 2.70
C LYS A 190 12.93 26.40 2.54
N GLU A 191 12.94 27.63 2.03
CA GLU A 191 11.72 28.42 1.81
C GLU A 191 10.79 27.80 0.79
N LEU A 192 11.35 27.17 -0.27
CA LEU A 192 10.55 26.39 -1.22
C LEU A 192 9.86 25.21 -0.55
N LEU A 193 10.61 24.42 0.21
CA LEU A 193 10.09 23.22 0.88
C LEU A 193 9.01 23.57 1.92
N TYR A 194 9.09 24.75 2.52
CA TYR A 194 8.11 25.23 3.50
C TYR A 194 6.93 26.00 2.88
N HIS A 195 6.85 26.07 1.54
CA HIS A 195 5.87 26.90 0.83
C HIS A 195 5.90 28.38 1.23
N GLN A 196 7.08 28.90 1.61
CA GLN A 196 7.30 30.28 2.05
C GLN A 196 8.01 31.12 0.97
N SER A 197 8.10 30.62 -0.23
CA SER A 197 8.87 31.23 -1.32
C SER A 197 8.29 32.55 -1.87
N GLY A 198 7.01 32.82 -1.63
CA GLY A 198 6.32 33.98 -2.21
C GLY A 198 6.24 33.94 -3.76
N VAL A 199 6.43 32.76 -4.35
CA VAL A 199 6.17 32.53 -5.78
C VAL A 199 4.68 32.33 -5.97
N THR A 200 4.10 33.07 -6.91
CA THR A 200 2.71 32.86 -7.32
C THR A 200 2.56 31.54 -8.06
N PRO A 201 1.44 30.84 -7.87
CA PRO A 201 1.15 29.58 -8.55
C PRO A 201 1.15 29.72 -10.07
#